data_4cb269bc463b5c132cea80e27a7fd294
#
_entry.id   4cb269bc463b5c132cea80e27a7fd294
#
_cell.length_a   1.000
_cell.length_b   1.000
_cell.length_c   1.000
_cell.angle_alpha   90.00
_cell.angle_beta   90.00
_cell.angle_gamma   90.00
#
_symmetry.space_group_name_H-M   'P 1'
#
loop_
_entity.id
_entity.type
_entity.pdbx_description
1 polymer ?
#
loop_
_entity_poly.entity_id
_entity_poly.type
_entity_poly.pdbx_seq_one_letter_code
_entity_poly.pdbx_strand_id
1 'polypeptide(L)'
;MLSRFEVAVRLDIPLEMASRHGVPTRMSEKQFDELDTNPPAWLAQSRANRTGKRPVWLQLTCDVCGYSEAVRPKKWWPAFTYISCTEHSPLDLPEPTGALARTEIDGIGTRFVGIVDA
;
A
#
# COMPACT_ATOMS: atom_id res chain seq x y z
N MET A 1 -3.34 -15.64 12.70
CA MET A 1 -4.64 -15.04 12.32
C MET A 1 -4.45 -13.72 11.60
N LEU A 2 -5.34 -13.40 10.67
CA LEU A 2 -5.31 -12.14 9.95
C LEU A 2 -6.03 -11.04 10.73
N SER A 3 -5.43 -9.86 10.82
CA SER A 3 -6.10 -8.67 11.35
C SER A 3 -7.09 -8.12 10.31
N ARG A 4 -8.02 -7.27 10.75
CA ARG A 4 -8.94 -6.58 9.83
C ARG A 4 -8.16 -5.75 8.80
N PHE A 5 -7.06 -5.13 9.20
CA PHE A 5 -6.18 -4.37 8.31
C PHE A 5 -5.60 -5.28 7.23
N GLU A 6 -5.04 -6.43 7.59
CA GLU A 6 -4.50 -7.39 6.63
C GLU A 6 -5.56 -7.90 5.65
N VAL A 7 -6.77 -8.15 6.15
CA VAL A 7 -7.90 -8.56 5.31
C VAL A 7 -8.26 -7.45 4.31
N ALA A 8 -8.34 -6.20 4.77
CA ALA A 8 -8.63 -5.06 3.90
C ALA A 8 -7.58 -4.91 2.79
N VAL A 9 -6.31 -5.06 3.14
CA VAL A 9 -5.21 -4.98 2.17
C VAL A 9 -5.31 -6.11 1.14
N ARG A 10 -5.54 -7.34 1.57
CA ARG A 10 -5.65 -8.50 0.68
C ARG A 10 -6.87 -8.41 -0.25
N LEU A 11 -7.98 -7.87 0.25
CA LEU A 11 -9.19 -7.66 -0.56
C LEU A 11 -9.12 -6.39 -1.39
N ASP A 12 -8.13 -5.55 -1.15
CA ASP A 12 -7.95 -4.24 -1.77
C ASP A 12 -9.18 -3.34 -1.58
N ILE A 13 -9.61 -3.22 -0.34
CA ILE A 13 -10.73 -2.37 0.06
C ILE A 13 -10.29 -1.40 1.18
N PRO A 14 -10.96 -0.24 1.32
CA PRO A 14 -10.69 0.65 2.45
C PRO A 14 -10.97 -0.04 3.79
N LEU A 15 -10.19 0.29 4.81
CA LEU A 15 -10.39 -0.26 6.15
C LEU A 15 -11.77 0.08 6.70
N GLU A 16 -12.27 1.28 6.42
CA GLU A 16 -13.58 1.74 6.83
C GLU A 16 -14.71 0.87 6.23
N MET A 17 -14.55 0.43 4.99
CA MET A 17 -15.49 -0.48 4.34
C MET A 17 -15.53 -1.83 5.04
N ALA A 18 -14.35 -2.38 5.37
CA ALA A 18 -14.25 -3.65 6.10
C ALA A 18 -14.96 -3.55 7.46
N SER A 19 -14.73 -2.47 8.19
CA SER A 19 -15.37 -2.22 9.48
C SER A 19 -16.89 -2.08 9.36
N ARG A 20 -17.36 -1.32 8.38
CA ARG A 20 -18.79 -1.06 8.15
C ARG A 20 -19.56 -2.34 7.84
N HIS A 21 -18.97 -3.25 7.10
CA HIS A 21 -19.60 -4.50 6.68
C HIS A 21 -19.34 -5.67 7.64
N GLY A 22 -18.83 -5.39 8.83
CA GLY A 22 -18.72 -6.38 9.89
C GLY A 22 -17.59 -7.38 9.72
N VAL A 23 -16.55 -7.05 8.96
CA VAL A 23 -15.34 -7.87 8.93
C VAL A 23 -14.76 -7.92 10.34
N PRO A 24 -14.55 -9.11 10.93
CA PRO A 24 -14.06 -9.21 12.31
C PRO A 24 -12.65 -8.63 12.44
N THR A 25 -12.28 -8.25 13.67
CA THR A 25 -10.95 -7.71 13.97
C THR A 25 -9.84 -8.74 13.72
N ARG A 26 -10.20 -10.03 13.77
CA ARG A 26 -9.30 -11.14 13.46
C ARG A 26 -10.07 -12.25 12.76
N MET A 27 -9.45 -12.89 11.79
CA MET A 27 -10.00 -14.09 11.16
C MET A 27 -8.90 -15.05 10.77
N SER A 28 -9.27 -16.33 10.64
CA SER A 28 -8.34 -17.37 10.18
C SER A 28 -8.15 -17.29 8.66
N GLU A 29 -7.08 -17.90 8.15
CA GLU A 29 -6.86 -18.05 6.71
C GLU A 29 -8.04 -18.74 6.03
N LYS A 30 -8.63 -19.75 6.69
CA LYS A 30 -9.78 -20.46 6.16
C LYS A 30 -11.00 -19.55 6.01
N GLN A 31 -11.27 -18.72 7.02
CA GLN A 31 -12.35 -17.75 6.96
C GLN A 31 -12.13 -16.72 5.87
N PHE A 32 -10.88 -16.28 5.69
CA PHE A 32 -10.51 -15.39 4.60
C PHE A 32 -10.74 -16.04 3.24
N ASP A 33 -10.32 -17.30 3.08
CA ASP A 33 -10.51 -18.02 1.82
C ASP A 33 -11.99 -18.16 1.47
N GLU A 34 -12.85 -18.40 2.45
CA GLU A 34 -14.30 -18.43 2.24
C GLU A 34 -14.83 -17.07 1.79
N LEU A 35 -14.40 -16.00 2.45
CA LEU A 35 -14.81 -14.63 2.10
C LEU A 35 -14.38 -14.27 0.69
N ASP A 36 -13.17 -14.66 0.31
CA ASP A 36 -12.60 -14.36 -0.99
C ASP A 36 -13.24 -15.19 -2.12
N THR A 37 -13.49 -16.48 -1.87
CA THR A 37 -14.04 -17.43 -2.85
C THR A 37 -15.56 -17.28 -3.02
N ASN A 38 -16.27 -17.03 -1.92
CA ASN A 38 -17.73 -16.83 -1.91
C ASN A 38 -18.05 -15.45 -1.35
N PRO A 39 -17.74 -14.37 -2.09
CA PRO A 39 -17.88 -13.02 -1.55
C PRO A 39 -19.35 -12.68 -1.29
N PRO A 40 -19.62 -11.99 -0.16
CA PRO A 40 -20.96 -11.44 0.08
C PRO A 40 -21.27 -10.34 -0.95
N ALA A 41 -22.52 -9.96 -1.05
CA ALA A 41 -23.00 -9.02 -2.07
C ALA A 41 -22.21 -7.70 -2.09
N TRP A 42 -21.88 -7.15 -0.93
CA TRP A 42 -21.13 -5.89 -0.84
C TRP A 42 -19.72 -6.01 -1.41
N LEU A 43 -19.06 -7.15 -1.19
CA LEU A 43 -17.70 -7.38 -1.71
C LEU A 43 -17.72 -7.64 -3.22
N ALA A 44 -18.68 -8.43 -3.69
CA ALA A 44 -18.86 -8.66 -5.12
C ALA A 44 -19.14 -7.35 -5.85
N GLN A 45 -19.97 -6.49 -5.29
CA GLN A 45 -20.28 -5.16 -5.84
C GLN A 45 -19.04 -4.26 -5.86
N SER A 46 -18.26 -4.27 -4.78
CA SER A 46 -17.01 -3.50 -4.70
C SER A 46 -16.02 -3.95 -5.78
N ARG A 47 -15.87 -5.25 -6.00
CA ARG A 47 -14.99 -5.80 -7.04
C ARG A 47 -15.46 -5.40 -8.44
N ALA A 48 -16.76 -5.46 -8.71
CA ALA A 48 -17.33 -5.05 -9.98
C ALA A 48 -17.09 -3.56 -10.27
N ASN A 49 -17.20 -2.71 -9.26
CA ASN A 49 -17.03 -1.26 -9.39
C ASN A 49 -15.56 -0.85 -9.55
N ARG A 50 -14.61 -1.75 -9.28
CA ARG A 50 -13.19 -1.42 -9.27
C ARG A 50 -12.45 -1.73 -10.57
N THR A 51 -13.12 -2.27 -11.55
CA THR A 51 -12.49 -2.62 -12.83
C THR A 51 -11.83 -1.39 -13.46
N GLY A 52 -10.52 -1.47 -13.70
CA GLY A 52 -9.73 -0.39 -14.30
C GLY A 52 -9.35 0.76 -13.37
N LYS A 53 -9.71 0.70 -12.09
CA LYS A 53 -9.34 1.72 -11.10
C LYS A 53 -8.00 1.40 -10.44
N ARG A 54 -7.36 2.44 -9.86
CA ARG A 54 -6.13 2.26 -9.10
C ARG A 54 -6.38 1.39 -7.87
N PRO A 55 -5.37 0.62 -7.41
CA PRO A 55 -5.48 -0.12 -6.15
C PRO A 55 -5.77 0.82 -4.98
N VAL A 56 -6.53 0.35 -4.00
CA VAL A 56 -6.77 1.08 -2.75
C VAL A 56 -5.50 1.15 -1.92
N TRP A 57 -4.74 0.07 -1.89
CA TRP A 57 -3.50 -0.06 -1.12
C TRP A 57 -2.30 -0.18 -2.05
N LEU A 58 -1.23 0.51 -1.70
CA LEU A 58 0.05 0.44 -2.40
C LEU A 58 1.08 -0.13 -1.43
N GLN A 59 1.80 -1.14 -1.86
CA GLN A 59 2.90 -1.71 -1.09
C GLN A 59 4.17 -0.89 -1.35
N LEU A 60 4.64 -0.20 -0.32
CA LEU A 60 5.92 0.51 -0.38
C LEU A 60 7.00 -0.35 0.23
N THR A 61 8.14 -0.44 -0.45
CA THR A 61 9.30 -1.21 0.01
C THR A 61 10.52 -0.32 -0.01
N CYS A 62 11.24 -0.28 1.11
CA CYS A 62 12.49 0.47 1.18
C CYS A 62 13.54 -0.18 0.27
N ASP A 63 14.10 0.60 -0.64
CA ASP A 63 15.12 0.11 -1.58
C ASP A 63 16.47 -0.17 -0.92
N VAL A 64 16.67 0.24 0.33
CA VAL A 64 17.90 0.01 1.07
C VAL A 64 17.84 -1.25 1.92
N CYS A 65 16.77 -1.42 2.73
CA CYS A 65 16.69 -2.52 3.70
C CYS A 65 15.56 -3.51 3.44
N GLY A 66 14.67 -3.23 2.48
CA GLY A 66 13.56 -4.13 2.17
C GLY A 66 12.36 -4.03 3.11
N TYR A 67 12.36 -3.11 4.07
CA TYR A 67 11.19 -2.87 4.91
C TYR A 67 10.00 -2.49 4.05
N SER A 68 8.85 -3.06 4.34
CA SER A 68 7.67 -2.96 3.49
C SER A 68 6.43 -2.61 4.31
N GLU A 69 5.56 -1.79 3.73
CA GLU A 69 4.33 -1.34 4.38
C GLU A 69 3.26 -1.08 3.32
N ALA A 70 2.01 -1.44 3.62
CA ALA A 70 0.88 -1.10 2.76
C ALA A 70 0.35 0.27 3.16
N VAL A 71 0.20 1.16 2.20
CA VAL A 71 -0.26 2.54 2.42
C VAL A 71 -1.33 2.91 1.40
N ARG A 72 -2.11 3.94 1.72
CA ARG A 72 -3.09 4.49 0.77
C ARG A 72 -2.42 5.59 -0.04
N PRO A 73 -2.26 5.41 -1.37
CA PRO A 73 -1.58 6.40 -2.20
C PRO A 73 -2.37 7.71 -2.26
N LYS A 74 -1.65 8.81 -2.34
CA LYS A 74 -2.23 10.14 -2.53
C LYS A 74 -2.21 10.51 -4.00
N LYS A 75 -3.23 11.24 -4.45
CA LYS A 75 -3.34 11.63 -5.87
C LYS A 75 -2.18 12.51 -6.35
N TRP A 76 -1.58 13.29 -5.42
CA TRP A 76 -0.48 14.20 -5.75
C TRP A 76 0.89 13.53 -5.79
N TRP A 77 0.99 12.26 -5.39
CA TRP A 77 2.28 11.56 -5.40
C TRP A 77 2.79 11.39 -6.82
N PRO A 78 4.05 11.81 -7.09
CA PRO A 78 4.68 11.53 -8.37
C PRO A 78 5.10 10.06 -8.46
N ALA A 79 5.60 9.65 -9.61
CA ALA A 79 6.27 8.37 -9.75
C ALA A 79 7.63 8.44 -9.06
N PHE A 80 7.84 7.65 -8.01
CA PHE A 80 9.08 7.65 -7.26
C PHE A 80 10.14 6.83 -7.99
N THR A 81 11.37 7.37 -8.06
CA THR A 81 12.53 6.63 -8.56
C THR A 81 12.96 5.59 -7.54
N TYR A 82 12.99 5.99 -6.26
CA TYR A 82 13.29 5.13 -5.13
C TYR A 82 12.38 5.45 -3.96
N ILE A 83 12.26 4.48 -3.04
CA ILE A 83 11.61 4.66 -1.75
C ILE A 83 12.64 4.31 -0.68
N SER A 84 12.80 5.17 0.30
CA SER A 84 13.68 4.93 1.45
C SER A 84 12.88 5.05 2.74
N CYS A 85 13.18 4.25 3.75
CA CYS A 85 12.59 4.44 5.06
C CYS A 85 13.42 5.45 5.87
N THR A 86 12.83 5.98 6.95
CA THR A 86 13.48 7.01 7.77
C THR A 86 14.68 6.50 8.57
N GLU A 87 14.89 5.18 8.59
CA GLU A 87 16.04 4.54 9.24
C GLU A 87 17.35 4.72 8.46
N HIS A 88 17.28 5.15 7.20
CA HIS A 88 18.41 5.28 6.30
C HIS A 88 18.51 6.69 5.74
N SER A 89 19.74 7.06 5.36
CA SER A 89 19.96 8.27 4.58
C SER A 89 19.65 7.99 3.10
N PRO A 90 19.03 8.95 2.38
CA PRO A 90 18.91 8.83 0.92
C PRO A 90 20.23 8.69 0.19
N LEU A 91 21.35 9.02 0.84
CA LEU A 91 22.70 8.82 0.30
C LEU A 91 23.08 7.34 0.16
N ASP A 92 22.35 6.45 0.83
CA ASP A 92 22.56 4.99 0.70
C ASP A 92 21.97 4.44 -0.60
N LEU A 93 21.21 5.25 -1.35
CA LEU A 93 20.65 4.90 -2.64
C LEU A 93 21.64 5.25 -3.76
N PRO A 94 21.52 4.62 -4.95
CA PRO A 94 22.33 5.01 -6.10
C PRO A 94 22.20 6.49 -6.41
N GLU A 95 23.28 7.11 -6.81
CA GLU A 95 23.27 8.53 -7.20
C GLU A 95 22.45 8.75 -8.46
N PRO A 96 21.82 9.94 -8.63
CA PRO A 96 21.13 10.28 -9.87
C PRO A 96 22.08 10.21 -11.05
N THR A 97 21.60 9.68 -12.18
CA THR A 97 22.39 9.59 -13.39
C THR A 97 22.35 10.89 -14.20
N GLY A 98 23.47 11.24 -14.84
CA GLY A 98 23.55 12.41 -15.72
C GLY A 98 23.30 13.71 -14.99
N ALA A 99 22.46 14.57 -15.57
CA ALA A 99 22.13 15.89 -15.03
C ALA A 99 20.87 15.86 -14.14
N LEU A 100 20.39 14.71 -13.73
CA LEU A 100 19.19 14.61 -12.91
C LEU A 100 19.45 15.13 -11.50
N ALA A 101 18.49 15.87 -10.97
CA ALA A 101 18.51 16.35 -9.59
C ALA A 101 17.63 15.44 -8.72
N ARG A 102 18.05 15.21 -7.48
CA ARG A 102 17.30 14.40 -6.53
C ARG A 102 16.42 15.27 -5.67
N THR A 103 15.14 14.92 -5.62
CA THR A 103 14.16 15.56 -4.74
C THR A 103 13.66 14.53 -3.74
N GLU A 104 13.60 14.92 -2.45
CA GLU A 104 13.07 14.09 -1.38
C GLU A 104 11.67 14.57 -1.03
N ILE A 105 10.74 13.63 -0.89
CA ILE A 105 9.36 13.89 -0.51
C ILE A 105 9.07 13.15 0.80
N ASP A 106 8.96 13.91 1.88
CA ASP A 106 8.67 13.37 3.21
C ASP A 106 7.20 13.03 3.37
N GLY A 107 6.89 12.23 4.39
CA GLY A 107 5.51 11.94 4.77
C GLY A 107 4.83 10.89 3.90
N ILE A 108 5.59 10.05 3.24
CA ILE A 108 5.07 8.92 2.49
C ILE A 108 4.82 7.77 3.48
N GLY A 109 3.55 7.38 3.65
CA GLY A 109 3.21 6.39 4.68
C GLY A 109 3.58 6.88 6.06
N THR A 110 4.05 5.98 6.94
CA THR A 110 4.45 6.30 8.31
C THR A 110 5.96 6.47 8.47
N ARG A 111 6.76 5.84 7.59
CA ARG A 111 8.22 5.75 7.73
C ARG A 111 8.99 5.91 6.42
N PHE A 112 8.36 6.42 5.38
CA PHE A 112 9.00 6.44 4.07
C PHE A 112 9.28 7.85 3.59
N VAL A 113 10.36 7.96 2.82
CA VAL A 113 10.71 9.15 2.06
C VAL A 113 10.71 8.75 0.59
N GLY A 114 9.95 9.44 -0.22
CA GLY A 114 9.92 9.24 -1.67
C GLY A 114 11.07 9.98 -2.34
N ILE A 115 11.77 9.34 -3.25
CA ILE A 115 12.90 9.91 -3.98
C ILE A 115 12.53 10.03 -5.44
N VAL A 116 12.67 11.23 -5.96
CA VAL A 116 12.43 11.52 -7.39
C VAL A 116 13.71 12.08 -8.00
N ASP A 117 14.28 11.36 -8.94
CA ASP A 117 15.44 11.78 -9.72
C ASP A 117 14.94 12.28 -11.06
N ALA A 118 14.93 13.59 -11.23
CA ALA A 118 14.41 14.23 -12.43
C ALA A 118 15.17 15.49 -12.82
#